data_267b586cbdd11a0b3d4792a5b0212641
#
_entry.id   267b586cbdd11a0b3d4792a5b0212641
#
_cell.length_a   1.000
_cell.length_b   1.000
_cell.length_c   1.000
_cell.angle_alpha   90.00
_cell.angle_beta   90.00
_cell.angle_gamma   90.00
#
_symmetry.space_group_name_H-M   'P 1'
#
loop_
_entity.id
_entity.type
_entity.pdbx_description
1 polymer ?
#
loop_
_entity_poly.entity_id
_entity_poly.type
_entity_poly.pdbx_seq_one_letter_code
_entity_poly.pdbx_strand_id
1 'polypeptide(L)'
;MEAKDNIADDKLQNTQSAKVTTKRKSSRRRNIAIFTVVSLLNVGLLVLLWSQLLTPAPNQAGASSDGPTVANPLKGRPAPGFKLTVLNAKQATTLDLASLKGKAVVLNFWSSSCVPCQDEASLLQSTSQRMQSKGIVFLGVDFEDTQGDGLSFMQKYGITYPNVLDANGATAINYGVTYTPTTYFINSRGVVVSMIPREMTAQDLQTNLQLLMG
;
A
#
# COMPACT_ATOMS: atom_id res chain seq x y z
N MET A 1 -45.61 -59.58 63.74
CA MET A 1 -45.18 -58.21 64.05
C MET A 1 -44.44 -57.63 62.84
N GLU A 2 -44.70 -58.14 61.63
CA GLU A 2 -43.94 -57.81 60.42
C GLU A 2 -44.71 -57.06 59.29
N ALA A 3 -45.99 -56.82 59.49
CA ALA A 3 -46.86 -56.23 58.45
C ALA A 3 -47.01 -54.69 58.47
N LYS A 4 -46.48 -54.01 59.48
CA LYS A 4 -46.64 -52.55 59.64
C LYS A 4 -45.46 -51.72 59.09
N ASP A 5 -44.30 -52.30 59.02
CA ASP A 5 -43.09 -51.56 58.56
C ASP A 5 -43.01 -51.42 57.07
N ASN A 6 -43.60 -52.33 56.28
CA ASN A 6 -43.59 -52.30 54.81
C ASN A 6 -44.47 -51.17 54.22
N ILE A 7 -45.49 -50.68 54.93
CA ILE A 7 -46.39 -49.62 54.38
C ILE A 7 -45.80 -48.24 54.56
N ALA A 8 -44.93 -48.04 55.58
CA ALA A 8 -44.26 -46.74 55.80
C ALA A 8 -43.17 -46.47 54.76
N ASP A 9 -42.41 -47.50 54.38
CA ASP A 9 -41.32 -47.37 53.33
C ASP A 9 -41.87 -47.07 51.94
N ASP A 10 -42.98 -47.69 51.54
CA ASP A 10 -43.61 -47.50 50.24
C ASP A 10 -44.19 -46.07 50.10
N LYS A 11 -44.70 -45.45 51.15
CA LYS A 11 -45.16 -44.07 51.14
C LYS A 11 -44.03 -43.07 51.08
N LEU A 12 -42.87 -43.35 51.66
CA LEU A 12 -41.69 -42.48 51.61
C LEU A 12 -41.01 -42.50 50.26
N GLN A 13 -40.90 -43.64 49.66
CA GLN A 13 -40.32 -43.78 48.29
C GLN A 13 -41.20 -43.13 47.25
N ASN A 14 -42.52 -43.21 47.34
CA ASN A 14 -43.45 -42.63 46.37
C ASN A 14 -43.49 -41.07 46.48
N THR A 15 -43.30 -40.54 47.70
CA THR A 15 -43.26 -39.08 47.92
C THR A 15 -41.93 -38.46 47.41
N GLN A 16 -40.82 -39.21 47.50
CA GLN A 16 -39.55 -38.72 46.96
C GLN A 16 -39.52 -38.77 45.42
N SER A 17 -40.08 -39.78 44.78
CA SER A 17 -40.15 -39.93 43.33
C SER A 17 -40.98 -38.84 42.69
N ALA A 18 -42.11 -38.43 43.30
CA ALA A 18 -42.97 -37.35 42.79
C ALA A 18 -42.29 -35.96 42.87
N LYS A 19 -41.44 -35.69 43.89
CA LYS A 19 -40.71 -34.43 44.06
C LYS A 19 -39.55 -34.27 43.08
N VAL A 20 -38.89 -35.36 42.68
CA VAL A 20 -37.76 -35.31 41.75
C VAL A 20 -38.22 -35.06 40.30
N THR A 21 -39.37 -35.58 39.89
CA THR A 21 -39.88 -35.41 38.51
C THR A 21 -40.38 -34.00 38.20
N THR A 22 -40.96 -33.31 39.18
CA THR A 22 -41.45 -31.92 38.97
C THR A 22 -40.31 -30.90 38.85
N LYS A 23 -39.21 -31.07 39.55
CA LYS A 23 -38.06 -30.14 39.49
C LYS A 23 -37.31 -30.25 38.18
N ARG A 24 -37.26 -31.41 37.53
CA ARG A 24 -36.57 -31.65 36.26
C ARG A 24 -37.30 -31.02 35.04
N LYS A 25 -38.64 -30.95 35.09
CA LYS A 25 -39.46 -30.41 34.01
C LYS A 25 -39.39 -28.88 33.92
N SER A 26 -39.27 -28.20 35.05
CA SER A 26 -39.12 -26.73 35.11
C SER A 26 -37.75 -26.24 34.61
N SER A 27 -36.67 -26.95 34.94
CA SER A 27 -35.32 -26.61 34.50
C SER A 27 -35.15 -26.75 32.95
N ARG A 28 -35.76 -27.79 32.38
CA ARG A 28 -35.66 -28.02 30.89
C ARG A 28 -36.38 -26.96 30.10
N ARG A 29 -37.54 -26.47 30.55
CA ARG A 29 -38.28 -25.38 29.89
C ARG A 29 -37.55 -24.04 30.00
N ARG A 30 -36.91 -23.76 31.11
CA ARG A 30 -36.10 -22.54 31.32
C ARG A 30 -34.85 -22.57 30.42
N ASN A 31 -34.18 -23.71 30.31
CA ASN A 31 -33.00 -23.82 29.42
C ASN A 31 -33.40 -23.71 27.96
N ILE A 32 -34.51 -24.31 27.52
CA ILE A 32 -35.01 -24.15 26.15
C ILE A 32 -35.34 -22.68 25.87
N ALA A 33 -35.99 -21.97 26.80
CA ALA A 33 -36.30 -20.54 26.63
C ALA A 33 -35.01 -19.69 26.50
N ILE A 34 -33.97 -20.00 27.30
CA ILE A 34 -32.68 -19.30 27.23
C ILE A 34 -32.01 -19.58 25.87
N PHE A 35 -31.98 -20.83 25.42
CA PHE A 35 -31.39 -21.21 24.11
C PHE A 35 -32.12 -20.54 22.94
N THR A 36 -33.48 -20.46 22.99
CA THR A 36 -34.21 -19.78 21.91
C THR A 36 -33.94 -18.27 21.86
N VAL A 37 -33.87 -17.60 23.03
CA VAL A 37 -33.54 -16.18 23.10
C VAL A 37 -32.12 -15.90 22.59
N VAL A 38 -31.15 -16.70 23.04
CA VAL A 38 -29.74 -16.56 22.57
C VAL A 38 -29.63 -16.82 21.07
N SER A 39 -30.35 -17.83 20.54
CA SER A 39 -30.35 -18.13 19.11
C SER A 39 -30.97 -16.98 18.30
N LEU A 40 -32.08 -16.40 18.74
CA LEU A 40 -32.71 -15.26 18.08
C LEU A 40 -31.83 -14.01 18.11
N LEU A 41 -31.10 -13.76 19.22
CA LEU A 41 -30.12 -12.67 19.29
C LEU A 41 -28.95 -12.86 18.34
N ASN A 42 -28.44 -14.09 18.20
CA ASN A 42 -27.37 -14.38 17.24
C ASN A 42 -27.86 -14.23 15.78
N VAL A 43 -29.07 -14.72 15.47
CA VAL A 43 -29.65 -14.53 14.12
C VAL A 43 -29.87 -13.05 13.83
N GLY A 44 -30.36 -12.27 14.79
CA GLY A 44 -30.53 -10.83 14.66
C GLY A 44 -29.20 -10.12 14.39
N LEU A 45 -28.13 -10.50 15.13
CA LEU A 45 -26.80 -9.96 14.94
C LEU A 45 -26.23 -10.31 13.55
N LEU A 46 -26.43 -11.56 13.09
CA LEU A 46 -25.98 -11.99 11.76
C LEU A 46 -26.73 -11.24 10.65
N VAL A 47 -28.04 -11.01 10.80
CA VAL A 47 -28.83 -10.21 9.85
C VAL A 47 -28.34 -8.76 9.82
N LEU A 48 -28.04 -8.17 10.97
CA LEU A 48 -27.47 -6.82 11.06
C LEU A 48 -26.08 -6.74 10.38
N LEU A 49 -25.21 -7.71 10.63
CA LEU A 49 -23.92 -7.76 9.98
C LEU A 49 -24.05 -7.96 8.47
N TRP A 50 -24.98 -8.81 8.04
CA TRP A 50 -25.27 -9.04 6.62
C TRP A 50 -25.84 -7.78 5.94
N SER A 51 -26.73 -7.04 6.62
CA SER A 51 -27.26 -5.80 6.11
C SER A 51 -26.20 -4.72 5.94
N GLN A 52 -25.20 -4.68 6.82
CA GLN A 52 -24.02 -3.79 6.69
C GLN A 52 -23.16 -4.15 5.47
N LEU A 53 -23.04 -5.45 5.15
CA LEU A 53 -22.30 -5.90 3.96
C LEU A 53 -23.03 -5.62 2.64
N LEU A 54 -24.37 -5.58 2.67
CA LEU A 54 -25.23 -5.36 1.50
C LEU A 54 -25.65 -3.90 1.30
N THR A 55 -25.36 -3.00 2.25
CA THR A 55 -25.53 -1.57 2.02
C THR A 55 -24.46 -1.11 1.03
N PRO A 56 -24.79 -0.72 -0.21
CA PRO A 56 -23.86 -0.06 -1.09
C PRO A 56 -23.32 1.18 -0.33
N ALA A 57 -22.01 1.35 -0.30
CA ALA A 57 -21.43 2.59 0.19
C ALA A 57 -22.15 3.77 -0.48
N PRO A 58 -22.51 4.84 0.26
CA PRO A 58 -23.17 5.99 -0.33
C PRO A 58 -22.34 6.41 -1.55
N ASN A 59 -22.98 6.41 -2.73
CA ASN A 59 -22.38 6.81 -3.99
C ASN A 59 -21.64 8.16 -3.77
N GLN A 60 -20.34 8.11 -3.66
CA GLN A 60 -19.51 9.27 -3.93
C GLN A 60 -19.54 9.45 -5.45
N ALA A 61 -20.62 10.04 -5.93
CA ALA A 61 -20.71 10.55 -7.28
C ALA A 61 -19.65 11.64 -7.41
N GLY A 62 -18.54 11.28 -8.04
CA GLY A 62 -17.40 12.17 -8.25
C GLY A 62 -16.02 11.59 -7.94
N ALA A 63 -15.91 10.30 -7.61
CA ALA A 63 -14.60 9.65 -7.60
C ALA A 63 -14.12 9.51 -9.05
N SER A 64 -13.29 10.45 -9.49
CA SER A 64 -12.36 10.26 -10.58
C SER A 64 -11.69 8.89 -10.41
N SER A 65 -11.43 8.20 -11.50
CA SER A 65 -10.75 6.89 -11.55
C SER A 65 -9.28 6.92 -11.07
N ASP A 66 -8.96 7.87 -10.20
CA ASP A 66 -7.69 7.96 -9.51
C ASP A 66 -7.76 7.04 -8.29
N GLY A 67 -7.02 5.93 -8.34
CA GLY A 67 -6.74 5.10 -7.16
C GLY A 67 -6.27 5.96 -5.98
N PRO A 68 -6.05 5.41 -4.78
CA PRO A 68 -5.71 6.18 -3.59
C PRO A 68 -4.59 7.15 -3.95
N THR A 69 -4.90 8.45 -4.00
CA THR A 69 -3.95 9.50 -4.32
C THR A 69 -2.93 9.54 -3.19
N VAL A 70 -1.77 8.93 -3.42
CA VAL A 70 -0.63 9.10 -2.51
C VAL A 70 -0.32 10.60 -2.51
N ALA A 71 -0.50 11.24 -1.37
CA ALA A 71 -0.26 12.66 -1.25
C ALA A 71 1.20 12.96 -1.63
N ASN A 72 1.42 13.84 -2.61
CA ASN A 72 2.75 14.34 -2.94
C ASN A 72 3.08 15.53 -2.04
N PRO A 73 3.85 15.34 -0.95
CA PRO A 73 4.14 16.39 0.02
C PRO A 73 5.05 17.50 -0.56
N LEU A 74 5.72 17.23 -1.69
CA LEU A 74 6.64 18.15 -2.35
C LEU A 74 5.99 18.92 -3.49
N LYS A 75 4.74 18.62 -3.87
CA LYS A 75 4.08 19.34 -4.98
C LYS A 75 4.03 20.86 -4.72
N GLY A 76 4.53 21.63 -5.66
CA GLY A 76 4.62 23.08 -5.57
C GLY A 76 5.79 23.59 -4.71
N ARG A 77 6.63 22.71 -4.18
CA ARG A 77 7.81 23.06 -3.36
C ARG A 77 9.11 22.87 -4.15
N PRO A 78 10.19 23.55 -3.76
CA PRO A 78 11.52 23.26 -4.28
C PRO A 78 11.88 21.79 -4.05
N ALA A 79 12.46 21.15 -5.08
CA ALA A 79 12.98 19.80 -4.97
C ALA A 79 14.14 19.78 -3.96
N PRO A 80 14.17 18.80 -3.01
CA PRO A 80 15.30 18.65 -2.09
C PRO A 80 16.63 18.46 -2.85
N GLY A 81 17.63 19.27 -2.52
CA GLY A 81 18.96 19.18 -3.13
C GLY A 81 19.71 17.94 -2.68
N PHE A 82 20.55 17.42 -3.56
CA PHE A 82 21.50 16.36 -3.23
C PHE A 82 22.76 16.44 -4.10
N LYS A 83 23.83 15.80 -3.63
CA LYS A 83 25.07 15.60 -4.37
C LYS A 83 25.51 14.16 -4.20
N LEU A 84 25.42 13.36 -5.26
CA LEU A 84 25.64 11.92 -5.23
C LEU A 84 26.65 11.48 -6.31
N THR A 85 27.27 10.34 -6.09
CA THR A 85 28.21 9.73 -7.06
C THR A 85 27.46 9.23 -8.28
N VAL A 86 27.96 9.57 -9.47
CA VAL A 86 27.41 9.08 -10.75
C VAL A 86 27.84 7.65 -10.99
N LEU A 87 26.89 6.73 -11.17
CA LEU A 87 27.15 5.31 -11.40
C LEU A 87 27.89 5.04 -12.70
N ASN A 88 27.42 5.61 -13.81
CA ASN A 88 27.88 5.31 -15.16
C ASN A 88 28.93 6.30 -15.70
N ALA A 89 29.60 7.02 -14.82
CA ALA A 89 30.72 7.87 -15.22
C ALA A 89 32.00 7.04 -15.40
N LYS A 90 32.80 7.41 -16.38
CA LYS A 90 34.11 6.77 -16.63
C LYS A 90 35.13 7.01 -15.51
N GLN A 91 34.95 8.05 -14.73
CA GLN A 91 35.74 8.41 -13.56
C GLN A 91 34.82 8.77 -12.40
N ALA A 92 35.28 8.62 -11.18
CA ALA A 92 34.53 9.00 -9.98
C ALA A 92 34.11 10.47 -10.10
N THR A 93 32.84 10.70 -10.34
CA THR A 93 32.23 12.02 -10.56
C THR A 93 30.98 12.12 -9.71
N THR A 94 30.70 13.30 -9.19
CA THR A 94 29.46 13.58 -8.47
C THR A 94 28.56 14.46 -9.32
N LEU A 95 27.24 14.23 -9.20
CA LEU A 95 26.21 15.10 -9.77
C LEU A 95 25.50 15.82 -8.60
N ASP A 96 25.47 17.13 -8.69
CA ASP A 96 24.68 17.98 -7.79
C ASP A 96 23.38 18.37 -8.52
N LEU A 97 22.22 18.13 -7.92
CA LEU A 97 20.94 18.51 -8.53
C LEU A 97 20.88 20.02 -8.86
N ALA A 98 21.54 20.87 -8.07
CA ALA A 98 21.62 22.31 -8.32
C ALA A 98 22.27 22.64 -9.65
N SER A 99 23.15 21.80 -10.18
CA SER A 99 23.78 21.98 -11.52
C SER A 99 22.80 21.84 -12.68
N LEU A 100 21.63 21.26 -12.44
CA LEU A 100 20.56 21.11 -13.43
C LEU A 100 19.54 22.27 -13.42
N LYS A 101 19.77 23.30 -12.61
CA LYS A 101 18.90 24.48 -12.58
C LYS A 101 18.78 25.10 -13.97
N GLY A 102 17.57 25.46 -14.36
CA GLY A 102 17.24 25.94 -15.71
C GLY A 102 16.79 24.81 -16.65
N LYS A 103 16.93 23.54 -16.27
CA LYS A 103 16.43 22.39 -17.01
C LYS A 103 15.28 21.72 -16.26
N ALA A 104 14.31 21.19 -16.99
CA ALA A 104 13.31 20.31 -16.40
C ALA A 104 13.94 18.93 -16.15
N VAL A 105 13.56 18.26 -15.05
CA VAL A 105 14.15 16.99 -14.63
C VAL A 105 13.05 15.96 -14.38
N VAL A 106 13.20 14.77 -14.95
CA VAL A 106 12.48 13.55 -14.58
C VAL A 106 13.42 12.77 -13.67
N LEU A 107 13.12 12.77 -12.36
CA LEU A 107 13.91 12.15 -11.31
C LEU A 107 13.26 10.83 -10.88
N ASN A 108 13.86 9.70 -11.27
CA ASN A 108 13.33 8.37 -11.00
C ASN A 108 14.15 7.67 -9.92
N PHE A 109 13.50 7.29 -8.82
CA PHE A 109 14.07 6.44 -7.78
C PHE A 109 13.80 4.97 -8.11
N TRP A 110 14.85 4.16 -8.15
CA TRP A 110 14.79 2.75 -8.55
C TRP A 110 15.79 1.91 -7.75
N SER A 111 15.73 0.59 -7.85
CA SER A 111 16.78 -0.33 -7.39
C SER A 111 16.88 -1.54 -8.31
N SER A 112 18.01 -2.24 -8.33
CA SER A 112 18.25 -3.39 -9.20
C SER A 112 17.33 -4.57 -8.94
N SER A 113 16.89 -4.75 -7.69
CA SER A 113 15.98 -5.81 -7.26
C SER A 113 14.49 -5.53 -7.50
N CYS A 114 14.15 -4.30 -7.90
CA CYS A 114 12.78 -3.86 -8.10
C CYS A 114 12.21 -4.36 -9.45
N VAL A 115 11.27 -5.31 -9.42
CA VAL A 115 10.66 -5.87 -10.64
C VAL A 115 9.90 -4.81 -11.44
N PRO A 116 9.02 -3.96 -10.88
CA PRO A 116 8.34 -2.91 -11.64
C PRO A 116 9.31 -1.88 -12.25
N CYS A 117 10.50 -1.66 -11.65
CA CYS A 117 11.53 -0.80 -12.23
C CYS A 117 12.13 -1.40 -13.51
N GLN A 118 12.20 -2.74 -13.59
CA GLN A 118 12.64 -3.45 -14.79
C GLN A 118 11.65 -3.23 -15.95
N ASP A 119 10.36 -3.25 -15.64
CA ASP A 119 9.28 -3.13 -16.62
C ASP A 119 9.22 -1.71 -17.23
N GLU A 120 9.49 -0.66 -16.45
CA GLU A 120 9.50 0.73 -16.96
C GLU A 120 10.84 1.18 -17.58
N ALA A 121 11.94 0.44 -17.36
CA ALA A 121 13.29 0.86 -17.75
C ALA A 121 13.41 1.23 -19.24
N SER A 122 12.86 0.40 -20.13
CA SER A 122 12.89 0.65 -21.57
C SER A 122 12.08 1.87 -22.01
N LEU A 123 10.94 2.12 -21.34
CA LEU A 123 10.12 3.30 -21.55
C LEU A 123 10.89 4.57 -21.18
N LEU A 124 11.51 4.58 -20.00
CA LEU A 124 12.32 5.70 -19.52
C LEU A 124 13.51 5.95 -20.43
N GLN A 125 14.26 4.91 -20.80
CA GLN A 125 15.42 5.02 -21.69
C GLN A 125 15.04 5.60 -23.05
N SER A 126 14.06 5.03 -23.73
CA SER A 126 13.64 5.50 -25.05
C SER A 126 13.08 6.93 -25.03
N THR A 127 12.40 7.29 -23.95
CA THR A 127 11.87 8.64 -23.79
C THR A 127 12.95 9.65 -23.43
N SER A 128 13.95 9.28 -22.61
CA SER A 128 15.08 10.14 -22.30
C SER A 128 15.82 10.60 -23.56
N GLN A 129 16.06 9.68 -24.49
CA GLN A 129 16.68 9.98 -25.77
C GLN A 129 15.87 10.99 -26.59
N ARG A 130 14.54 10.80 -26.68
CA ARG A 130 13.64 11.72 -27.40
C ARG A 130 13.55 13.10 -26.76
N MET A 131 13.67 13.19 -25.44
CA MET A 131 13.52 14.45 -24.69
C MET A 131 14.82 15.24 -24.54
N GLN A 132 15.97 14.64 -24.86
CA GLN A 132 17.27 15.30 -24.75
C GLN A 132 17.34 16.62 -25.56
N SER A 133 16.82 16.61 -26.80
CA SER A 133 16.76 17.81 -27.64
C SER A 133 15.78 18.87 -27.13
N LYS A 134 14.87 18.51 -26.25
CA LYS A 134 13.88 19.43 -25.63
C LYS A 134 14.35 20.02 -24.29
N GLY A 135 15.58 19.73 -23.87
CA GLY A 135 16.16 20.25 -22.63
C GLY A 135 15.61 19.61 -21.36
N ILE A 136 14.94 18.45 -21.46
CA ILE A 136 14.49 17.67 -20.32
C ILE A 136 15.55 16.62 -19.98
N VAL A 137 16.00 16.63 -18.73
CA VAL A 137 17.00 15.70 -18.20
C VAL A 137 16.31 14.55 -17.49
N PHE A 138 16.64 13.32 -17.84
CA PHE A 138 16.31 12.14 -17.07
C PHE A 138 17.48 11.85 -16.12
N LEU A 139 17.17 11.60 -14.85
CA LEU A 139 18.14 11.31 -13.81
C LEU A 139 17.60 10.17 -12.94
N GLY A 140 18.32 9.05 -12.90
CA GLY A 140 18.02 7.95 -11.99
C GLY A 140 18.70 8.13 -10.65
N VAL A 141 18.06 7.71 -9.58
CA VAL A 141 18.62 7.57 -8.25
C VAL A 141 18.50 6.11 -7.84
N ASP A 142 19.62 5.43 -7.85
CA ASP A 142 19.75 4.05 -7.41
C ASP A 142 19.75 4.00 -5.89
N PHE A 143 18.69 3.46 -5.32
CA PHE A 143 18.30 3.60 -3.92
C PHE A 143 18.58 2.32 -3.14
N GLU A 144 19.36 2.44 -2.05
CA GLU A 144 19.73 1.32 -1.16
C GLU A 144 20.30 0.10 -1.91
N ASP A 145 21.11 0.35 -2.91
CA ASP A 145 21.71 -0.67 -3.76
C ASP A 145 23.25 -0.62 -3.71
N THR A 146 23.92 -1.60 -4.32
CA THR A 146 25.36 -1.55 -4.52
C THR A 146 25.71 -0.95 -5.89
N GLN A 147 26.86 -0.33 -6.00
CA GLN A 147 27.34 0.18 -7.31
C GLN A 147 27.37 -0.93 -8.39
N GLY A 148 27.76 -2.15 -7.99
CA GLY A 148 27.87 -3.28 -8.92
C GLY A 148 26.52 -3.74 -9.46
N ASP A 149 25.52 -3.84 -8.59
CA ASP A 149 24.17 -4.27 -8.96
C ASP A 149 23.48 -3.18 -9.79
N GLY A 150 23.62 -1.91 -9.40
CA GLY A 150 23.12 -0.78 -10.16
C GLY A 150 23.72 -0.72 -11.57
N LEU A 151 25.03 -0.88 -11.74
CA LEU A 151 25.67 -0.93 -13.07
C LEU A 151 25.21 -2.13 -13.91
N SER A 152 25.05 -3.29 -13.26
CA SER A 152 24.54 -4.50 -13.96
C SER A 152 23.13 -4.31 -14.46
N PHE A 153 22.26 -3.68 -13.67
CA PHE A 153 20.90 -3.30 -14.07
C PHE A 153 20.93 -2.35 -15.28
N MET A 154 21.70 -1.26 -15.18
CA MET A 154 21.82 -0.29 -16.27
C MET A 154 22.29 -0.93 -17.56
N GLN A 155 23.28 -1.83 -17.49
CA GLN A 155 23.79 -2.58 -18.65
C GLN A 155 22.72 -3.49 -19.25
N LYS A 156 22.02 -4.25 -18.40
CA LYS A 156 20.97 -5.19 -18.82
C LYS A 156 19.83 -4.50 -19.59
N TYR A 157 19.42 -3.31 -19.13
CA TYR A 157 18.31 -2.55 -19.73
C TYR A 157 18.75 -1.45 -20.70
N GLY A 158 20.03 -1.35 -20.98
CA GLY A 158 20.60 -0.38 -21.93
C GLY A 158 20.42 1.08 -21.50
N ILE A 159 20.40 1.35 -20.18
CA ILE A 159 20.20 2.69 -19.63
C ILE A 159 21.46 3.52 -19.84
N THR A 160 21.33 4.67 -20.53
CA THR A 160 22.44 5.57 -20.87
C THR A 160 22.32 6.96 -20.26
N TYR A 161 21.13 7.37 -19.80
CA TYR A 161 20.99 8.62 -19.07
C TYR A 161 21.71 8.56 -17.71
N PRO A 162 22.08 9.70 -17.09
CA PRO A 162 22.78 9.73 -15.81
C PRO A 162 22.02 9.02 -14.70
N ASN A 163 22.74 8.22 -13.92
CA ASN A 163 22.23 7.60 -12.69
C ASN A 163 23.21 7.86 -11.55
N VAL A 164 22.71 8.14 -10.37
CA VAL A 164 23.49 8.40 -9.16
C VAL A 164 23.13 7.38 -8.09
N LEU A 165 24.11 7.07 -7.22
CA LEU A 165 23.96 6.09 -6.12
C LEU A 165 23.58 6.78 -4.82
N ASP A 166 22.44 6.44 -4.27
CA ASP A 166 21.96 6.80 -2.91
C ASP A 166 22.05 5.58 -1.99
N ALA A 167 23.25 5.08 -1.76
CA ALA A 167 23.51 3.81 -1.07
C ALA A 167 22.94 3.73 0.35
N ASN A 168 22.78 4.86 1.03
CA ASN A 168 22.23 4.92 2.40
C ASN A 168 20.79 5.41 2.46
N GLY A 169 20.14 5.67 1.31
CA GLY A 169 18.76 6.09 1.22
C GLY A 169 18.48 7.53 1.71
N ALA A 170 19.50 8.31 2.03
CA ALA A 170 19.28 9.65 2.61
C ALA A 170 18.55 10.60 1.67
N THR A 171 18.81 10.51 0.36
CA THR A 171 18.09 11.31 -0.65
C THR A 171 16.66 10.84 -0.79
N ALA A 172 16.42 9.54 -0.85
CA ALA A 172 15.10 8.95 -0.90
C ALA A 172 14.23 9.38 0.30
N ILE A 173 14.80 9.39 1.52
CA ILE A 173 14.13 9.88 2.73
C ILE A 173 13.72 11.35 2.58
N ASN A 174 14.61 12.22 2.08
CA ASN A 174 14.32 13.64 1.88
C ASN A 174 13.19 13.90 0.86
N TYR A 175 13.04 12.99 -0.09
CA TYR A 175 11.95 13.00 -1.06
C TYR A 175 10.67 12.30 -0.56
N GLY A 176 10.73 11.61 0.60
CA GLY A 176 9.61 10.81 1.12
C GLY A 176 9.35 9.55 0.30
N VAL A 177 10.37 9.04 -0.38
CA VAL A 177 10.31 7.78 -1.13
C VAL A 177 10.35 6.62 -0.13
N THR A 178 9.32 5.79 -0.13
CA THR A 178 9.18 4.61 0.73
C THR A 178 9.25 3.29 -0.04
N TYR A 179 9.15 3.36 -1.36
CA TYR A 179 9.26 2.21 -2.28
C TYR A 179 9.62 2.66 -3.69
N THR A 180 10.15 1.75 -4.47
CA THR A 180 10.51 1.94 -5.88
C THR A 180 9.55 1.16 -6.80
N PRO A 181 9.29 1.66 -8.03
CA PRO A 181 9.75 2.94 -8.54
C PRO A 181 8.92 4.12 -8.02
N THR A 182 9.58 5.25 -7.83
CA THR A 182 8.91 6.54 -7.58
C THR A 182 9.56 7.60 -8.46
N THR A 183 8.76 8.31 -9.25
CA THR A 183 9.27 9.32 -10.19
C THR A 183 8.72 10.70 -9.87
N TYR A 184 9.61 11.67 -9.72
CA TYR A 184 9.32 13.08 -9.55
C TYR A 184 9.54 13.85 -10.84
N PHE A 185 8.65 14.79 -11.13
CA PHE A 185 8.75 15.72 -12.26
C PHE A 185 9.05 17.12 -11.70
N ILE A 186 10.20 17.66 -12.08
CA ILE A 186 10.74 18.91 -11.55
C ILE A 186 10.86 19.88 -12.73
N ASN A 187 10.25 21.06 -12.63
CA ASN A 187 10.31 22.06 -13.70
C ASN A 187 11.68 22.77 -13.73
N SER A 188 11.90 23.61 -14.74
CA SER A 188 13.16 24.37 -14.91
C SER A 188 13.48 25.33 -13.77
N ARG A 189 12.49 25.68 -12.92
CA ARG A 189 12.69 26.49 -11.71
C ARG A 189 13.12 25.67 -10.50
N GLY A 190 13.24 24.32 -10.67
CA GLY A 190 13.58 23.40 -9.59
C GLY A 190 12.40 23.08 -8.66
N VAL A 191 11.16 23.29 -9.09
CA VAL A 191 9.94 23.03 -8.31
C VAL A 191 9.33 21.71 -8.73
N VAL A 192 8.95 20.87 -7.77
CA VAL A 192 8.24 19.61 -8.02
C VAL A 192 6.81 19.91 -8.50
N VAL A 193 6.47 19.48 -9.70
CA VAL A 193 5.13 19.69 -10.29
C VAL A 193 4.26 18.45 -10.17
N SER A 194 4.84 17.25 -10.18
CA SER A 194 4.13 15.99 -10.09
C SER A 194 5.00 14.88 -9.51
N MET A 195 4.37 13.77 -9.08
CA MET A 195 5.00 12.55 -8.61
C MET A 195 4.14 11.35 -9.02
N ILE A 196 4.78 10.29 -9.46
CA ILE A 196 4.16 8.97 -9.71
C ILE A 196 4.85 7.95 -8.79
N PRO A 197 4.15 7.45 -7.74
CA PRO A 197 4.72 6.52 -6.77
C PRO A 197 4.42 5.06 -7.14
N ARG A 198 4.68 4.67 -8.37
CA ARG A 198 4.48 3.33 -8.94
C ARG A 198 5.17 3.23 -10.29
N GLU A 199 5.18 2.03 -10.86
CA GLU A 199 5.51 1.84 -12.27
C GLU A 199 4.71 2.80 -13.15
N MET A 200 5.40 3.42 -14.09
CA MET A 200 4.88 4.47 -14.91
C MET A 200 4.47 3.95 -16.30
N THR A 201 3.23 4.24 -16.69
CA THR A 201 2.76 3.96 -18.04
C THR A 201 3.26 5.02 -19.03
N ALA A 202 3.22 4.70 -20.32
CA ALA A 202 3.55 5.67 -21.38
C ALA A 202 2.64 6.91 -21.32
N GLN A 203 1.37 6.72 -20.95
CA GLN A 203 0.40 7.82 -20.79
C GLN A 203 0.74 8.70 -19.59
N ASP A 204 1.13 8.11 -18.45
CA ASP A 204 1.59 8.87 -17.27
C ASP A 204 2.77 9.76 -17.64
N LEU A 205 3.78 9.15 -18.31
CA LEU A 205 4.99 9.84 -18.69
C LEU A 205 4.68 10.99 -19.66
N GLN A 206 3.86 10.75 -20.68
CA GLN A 206 3.48 11.77 -21.66
C GLN A 206 2.74 12.95 -20.99
N THR A 207 1.77 12.68 -20.13
CA THR A 207 1.00 13.71 -19.40
C THR A 207 1.92 14.57 -18.54
N ASN A 208 2.83 13.94 -17.79
CA ASN A 208 3.73 14.67 -16.90
C ASN A 208 4.84 15.44 -17.66
N LEU A 209 5.30 14.94 -18.81
CA LEU A 209 6.21 15.69 -19.66
C LEU A 209 5.57 16.96 -20.21
N GLN A 210 4.28 16.96 -20.52
CA GLN A 210 3.55 18.17 -20.92
C GLN A 210 3.57 19.24 -19.84
N LEU A 211 3.41 18.84 -18.54
CA LEU A 211 3.52 19.76 -17.42
C LEU A 211 4.91 20.40 -17.26
N LEU A 212 5.96 19.73 -17.77
CA LEU A 212 7.32 20.27 -17.70
C LEU A 212 7.63 21.26 -18.84
N MET A 213 6.88 21.18 -19.95
CA MET A 213 7.09 22.00 -21.14
C MET A 213 6.23 23.28 -21.19
N GLY A 214 5.21 23.39 -20.33
CA GLY A 214 4.33 24.56 -20.19
C GLY A 214 4.82 25.46 -19.09
#